data_2a6f4b11d7b7b4f7c06140a5afaa2961
#
_entry.id   2a6f4b11d7b7b4f7c06140a5afaa2961
#
_cell.length_a   1.000
_cell.length_b   1.000
_cell.length_c   1.000
_cell.angle_alpha   90.00
_cell.angle_beta   90.00
_cell.angle_gamma   90.00
#
_symmetry.space_group_name_H-M   'P 1'
#
loop_
_entity.id
_entity.type
_entity.pdbx_description
1 polymer ?
#
loop_
_entity_poly.entity_id
_entity_poly.type
_entity_poly.pdbx_seq_one_letter_code
_entity_poly.pdbx_strand_id
1 'polypeptide(L)' 'MKNRLKVLRAERDWSQAELAGHLDVSRQAVNAIETGKHDPSLPLAFKIARLFNMTIEEVFHDEA' A
#
# COMPACT_ATOMS: atom_id res chain seq x y z
N MET A 1 5.96 -5.38 -7.81
CA MET A 1 5.17 -6.40 -7.08
C MET A 1 3.70 -6.08 -7.21
N LYS A 2 2.88 -7.03 -7.57
CA LYS A 2 1.44 -6.85 -7.60
C LYS A 2 0.88 -6.69 -6.19
N ASN A 3 -0.14 -5.86 -6.06
CA ASN A 3 -0.76 -5.63 -4.77
C ASN A 3 -2.19 -5.12 -4.96
N ARG A 4 -2.94 -5.09 -3.86
CA ARG A 4 -4.32 -4.62 -3.82
C ARG A 4 -4.45 -3.23 -3.20
N LEU A 5 -3.35 -2.50 -3.07
CA LEU A 5 -3.35 -1.23 -2.33
C LEU A 5 -4.32 -0.21 -2.91
N LYS A 6 -4.36 -0.09 -4.24
CA LYS A 6 -5.29 0.84 -4.90
C LYS A 6 -6.74 0.50 -4.60
N VAL A 7 -7.08 -0.79 -4.65
CA VAL A 7 -8.44 -1.26 -4.36
C VAL A 7 -8.81 -0.99 -2.90
N LEU A 8 -7.90 -1.32 -1.99
CA LEU A 8 -8.13 -1.11 -0.55
C LEU A 8 -8.31 0.36 -0.23
N ARG A 9 -7.52 1.21 -0.87
CA ARG A 9 -7.64 2.67 -0.72
C ARG A 9 -9.00 3.15 -1.23
N ALA A 10 -9.39 2.68 -2.42
CA ALA A 10 -10.66 3.08 -3.03
C ALA A 10 -11.86 2.65 -2.18
N GLU A 11 -11.79 1.49 -1.56
CA GLU A 11 -12.86 1.01 -0.68
C GLU A 11 -13.08 1.93 0.53
N ARG A 12 -12.08 2.71 0.90
CA ARG A 12 -12.16 3.68 1.99
C ARG A 12 -12.39 5.09 1.50
N ASP A 13 -12.58 5.29 0.21
CA ASP A 13 -12.75 6.60 -0.41
C ASP A 13 -11.56 7.53 -0.13
N TRP A 14 -10.37 6.97 -0.01
CA TRP A 14 -9.16 7.77 0.21
C TRP A 14 -8.49 8.11 -1.11
N SER A 15 -8.01 9.36 -1.21
CA SER A 15 -7.06 9.74 -2.25
C SER A 15 -5.68 9.14 -1.94
N GLN A 16 -4.77 9.16 -2.93
CA GLN A 16 -3.39 8.75 -2.67
C GLN A 16 -2.75 9.62 -1.57
N ALA A 17 -3.07 10.91 -1.57
CA ALA A 17 -2.55 11.83 -0.54
C ALA A 17 -3.07 11.45 0.85
N GLU A 18 -4.33 11.07 0.96
CA GLU A 18 -4.90 10.64 2.24
C GLU A 18 -4.24 9.36 2.75
N LEU A 19 -4.06 8.38 1.86
CA LEU A 19 -3.36 7.14 2.23
C LEU A 19 -1.93 7.45 2.65
N ALA A 20 -1.24 8.32 1.90
CA ALA A 20 0.13 8.73 2.23
C ALA A 20 0.20 9.34 3.63
N GLY A 21 -0.79 10.16 3.99
CA GLY A 21 -0.88 10.73 5.34
C GLY A 21 -1.03 9.67 6.41
N HIS A 22 -1.86 8.66 6.18
CA HIS A 22 -2.03 7.56 7.13
C HIS A 22 -0.76 6.72 7.29
N LEU A 23 0.06 6.64 6.25
CA LEU A 23 1.29 5.85 6.26
C LEU A 23 2.53 6.67 6.61
N ASP A 24 2.38 7.99 6.72
CA ASP A 24 3.48 8.91 6.97
C ASP A 24 4.58 8.81 5.90
N VAL A 25 4.15 8.74 4.64
CA VAL A 25 5.04 8.71 3.48
C VAL A 25 4.54 9.73 2.46
N SER A 26 5.32 9.94 1.39
CA SER A 26 4.90 10.87 0.33
C SER A 26 3.82 10.24 -0.55
N ARG A 27 3.04 11.10 -1.23
CA ARG A 27 2.07 10.66 -2.22
C ARG A 27 2.77 9.91 -3.36
N GLN A 28 3.96 10.35 -3.76
CA GLN A 28 4.76 9.69 -4.79
C GLN A 28 5.11 8.26 -4.38
N ALA A 29 5.43 8.04 -3.11
CA ALA A 29 5.72 6.70 -2.59
C ALA A 29 4.49 5.79 -2.72
N VAL A 30 3.30 6.29 -2.37
CA VAL A 30 2.06 5.53 -2.53
C VAL A 30 1.84 5.17 -3.99
N ASN A 31 1.98 6.14 -4.89
CA ASN A 31 1.80 5.90 -6.32
C ASN A 31 2.79 4.85 -6.84
N ALA A 32 4.04 4.94 -6.45
CA ALA A 32 5.07 3.99 -6.88
C ALA A 32 4.76 2.56 -6.41
N ILE A 33 4.23 2.41 -5.20
CA ILE A 33 3.83 1.10 -4.69
C ILE A 33 2.60 0.59 -5.46
N GLU A 34 1.59 1.41 -5.63
CA GLU A 34 0.35 1.01 -6.33
C GLU A 34 0.60 0.57 -7.76
N THR A 35 1.53 1.22 -8.43
CA THR A 35 1.87 0.89 -9.83
C THR A 35 2.90 -0.23 -9.97
N GLY A 36 3.43 -0.72 -8.86
CA GLY A 36 4.43 -1.79 -8.87
C GLY A 36 5.83 -1.36 -9.23
N LYS A 37 6.09 -0.04 -9.31
CA LYS A 37 7.43 0.47 -9.64
C LYS A 37 8.42 0.30 -8.49
N HIS A 38 7.94 0.34 -7.27
CA HIS A 38 8.74 0.15 -6.07
C HIS A 38 8.02 -0.76 -5.11
N ASP A 39 8.77 -1.66 -4.50
CA ASP A 39 8.25 -2.47 -3.41
C ASP A 39 8.43 -1.69 -2.10
N PRO A 40 7.47 -1.79 -1.16
CA PRO A 40 7.64 -1.13 0.13
C PRO A 40 8.75 -1.80 0.92
N SER A 41 9.39 -1.04 1.81
CA SER A 41 10.26 -1.65 2.82
C SER A 41 9.43 -2.60 3.70
N LEU A 42 10.08 -3.55 4.34
CA LEU A 42 9.35 -4.46 5.22
C LEU A 42 8.60 -3.74 6.34
N PRO A 43 9.18 -2.75 7.04
CA PRO A 43 8.42 -1.99 8.03
C PRO A 43 7.18 -1.30 7.43
N LEU A 44 7.30 -0.75 6.24
CA LEU A 44 6.17 -0.10 5.57
C LEU A 44 5.11 -1.12 5.17
N ALA A 45 5.51 -2.28 4.68
CA ALA A 45 4.58 -3.36 4.34
C ALA A 45 3.76 -3.80 5.55
N PHE A 46 4.39 -3.94 6.71
CA PHE A 46 3.67 -4.25 7.95
C PHE A 46 2.71 -3.13 8.33
N LYS A 47 3.14 -1.89 8.18
CA LYS A 47 2.29 -0.73 8.50
C LYS A 47 1.05 -0.69 7.62
N ILE A 48 1.21 -0.95 6.32
CA ILE A 48 0.10 -1.03 5.37
C ILE A 48 -0.86 -2.15 5.77
N ALA A 49 -0.34 -3.33 6.04
CA ALA A 49 -1.15 -4.49 6.42
C ALA A 49 -1.99 -4.19 7.67
N ARG A 50 -1.37 -3.59 8.69
CA ARG A 50 -2.08 -3.22 9.92
C ARG A 50 -3.14 -2.16 9.67
N LEU A 51 -2.85 -1.18 8.81
CA LEU A 51 -3.81 -0.12 8.49
C LEU A 51 -5.11 -0.69 7.93
N PHE A 52 -5.00 -1.72 7.09
CA PHE A 52 -6.15 -2.36 6.47
C PHE A 52 -6.62 -3.62 7.22
N ASN A 53 -6.00 -3.92 8.35
CA ASN A 53 -6.33 -5.11 9.16
C ASN A 53 -6.21 -6.39 8.35
N MET A 54 -5.13 -6.51 7.60
CA MET A 54 -4.85 -7.66 6.72
C MET A 54 -3.43 -8.14 6.96
N THR A 55 -3.11 -9.32 6.42
CA THR A 55 -1.73 -9.80 6.41
C THR A 55 -0.99 -9.20 5.21
N ILE A 56 0.33 -9.22 5.24
CA ILE A 56 1.14 -8.77 4.11
C ILE A 56 0.77 -9.55 2.85
N GLU A 57 0.60 -10.86 2.96
CA GLU A 57 0.28 -11.72 1.82
C GLU A 57 -1.10 -11.45 1.24
N GLU A 58 -2.01 -10.91 2.03
CA GLU A 58 -3.32 -10.52 1.53
C GLU A 58 -3.26 -9.22 0.72
N VAL A 59 -2.28 -8.36 1.01
CA VAL A 59 -2.12 -7.07 0.33
C VAL A 59 -1.16 -7.17 -0.84
N PHE A 60 -0.02 -7.84 -0.65
CA PHE A 60 1.04 -7.94 -1.64
C PHE A 60 1.17 -9.36 -2.16
N HIS A 61 1.29 -9.50 -3.48
CA HIS A 61 1.35 -10.81 -4.13
C HIS A 61 2.72 -11.01 -4.74
N ASP A 62 3.38 -12.08 -4.32
CA ASP A 62 4.63 -12.52 -4.93
C ASP A 62 4.28 -13.29 -6.19
N GLU A 63 4.88 -12.88 -7.32
CA GLU A 63 4.64 -13.49 -8.63
C GLU A 63 5.73 -14.47 -9.03
N ALA A 64 6.71 -14.67 -8.19
CA ALA A 64 7.83 -15.55 -8.50
C ALA A 64 7.39 -17.00 -8.65
#